data_afd76c5c3283c0597a452a701626a2ab
#
_entry.id   afd76c5c3283c0597a452a701626a2ab
#
_cell.length_a   1.000
_cell.length_b   1.000
_cell.length_c   1.000
_cell.angle_alpha   90.00
_cell.angle_beta   90.00
_cell.angle_gamma   90.00
#
_symmetry.space_group_name_H-M   'P 1'
#
loop_
_entity.id
_entity.type
_entity.pdbx_description
1 polymer ?
#
loop_
_entity_poly.entity_id
_entity_poly.type
_entity_poly.pdbx_seq_one_letter_code
_entity_poly.pdbx_strand_id
1 'polypeptide(L)'
;MQARSKPPLLILGAPPRGGNHLLRGLLDHHPQLLLPPDEDYFVRHLSRDPLLRWRGMLTSRAGIPDFFRQLQKEGHLERVNAGHGKQVFGSEDSLNLEAYYDYVSKHHRRGSINSLVRNHVEALAVALGHAEGDGRLRVCFCALQPSNSDLTRVSKMLARSYAVKGIFLARDPRAHLASLLVRNPTVDLGRFCQRQNSYRQEVDWFIENCGPALHMRFEDLVTNTESCMREVCEFAGIAFSPAVLEYTQGGKASHSNSSFAVSSGIDRSVLTRYRESLPTETIAYLEQHCLPELFWHAPQGLEAPV
;
A
#
# COMPACT_ATOMS: atom_id res chain seq x y z
N MET A 1 32.44 -14.50 9.22
CA MET A 1 31.52 -13.34 9.27
C MET A 1 30.11 -13.89 9.22
N GLN A 2 29.37 -13.86 10.30
CA GLN A 2 27.94 -14.19 10.28
C GLN A 2 27.23 -13.12 9.42
N ALA A 3 26.52 -13.54 8.38
CA ALA A 3 25.68 -12.66 7.61
C ALA A 3 24.66 -12.03 8.57
N ARG A 4 24.72 -10.70 8.76
CA ARG A 4 23.71 -9.99 9.56
C ARG A 4 22.34 -10.30 8.95
N SER A 5 21.43 -10.84 9.75
CA SER A 5 20.06 -11.07 9.33
C SER A 5 19.45 -9.75 8.85
N LYS A 6 18.71 -9.80 7.72
CA LYS A 6 18.02 -8.62 7.23
C LYS A 6 16.95 -8.19 8.24
N PRO A 7 16.78 -6.88 8.49
CA PRO A 7 15.70 -6.41 9.35
C PRO A 7 14.33 -6.75 8.75
N PRO A 8 13.31 -7.01 9.56
CA PRO A 8 11.98 -7.29 9.07
C PRO A 8 11.31 -6.05 8.49
N LEU A 9 10.46 -6.25 7.48
CA LEU A 9 9.64 -5.21 6.86
C LEU A 9 8.31 -5.80 6.40
N LEU A 10 7.23 -5.08 6.64
CA LEU A 10 5.89 -5.43 6.18
C LEU A 10 5.52 -4.61 4.95
N ILE A 11 5.07 -5.28 3.90
CA ILE A 11 4.50 -4.63 2.71
C ILE A 11 2.98 -4.73 2.83
N LEU A 12 2.30 -3.57 2.83
CA LEU A 12 0.85 -3.51 2.67
C LEU A 12 0.53 -3.16 1.22
N GLY A 13 -0.28 -3.97 0.56
CA GLY A 13 -0.60 -3.74 -0.83
C GLY A 13 -1.97 -4.25 -1.27
N ALA A 14 -2.57 -3.51 -2.20
CA ALA A 14 -3.71 -3.94 -2.99
C ALA A 14 -3.74 -3.13 -4.29
N PRO A 15 -4.53 -3.53 -5.28
CA PRO A 15 -4.81 -2.67 -6.43
C PRO A 15 -5.41 -1.32 -5.99
N PRO A 16 -5.21 -0.23 -6.76
CA PRO A 16 -5.88 1.03 -6.50
C PRO A 16 -7.39 0.81 -6.30
N ARG A 17 -7.95 1.35 -5.22
CA ARG A 17 -9.36 1.13 -4.78
C ARG A 17 -9.67 -0.28 -4.25
N GLY A 18 -8.65 -1.12 -4.06
CA GLY A 18 -8.77 -2.47 -3.49
C GLY A 18 -8.88 -2.55 -1.97
N GLY A 19 -8.91 -1.41 -1.24
CA GLY A 19 -9.06 -1.40 0.21
C GLY A 19 -7.82 -0.99 1.00
N ASN A 20 -6.72 -0.64 0.33
CA ASN A 20 -5.45 -0.25 0.95
C ASN A 20 -5.59 0.71 2.12
N HIS A 21 -6.36 1.79 1.91
CA HIS A 21 -6.51 2.83 2.91
C HIS A 21 -7.29 2.35 4.14
N LEU A 22 -8.23 1.40 3.97
CA LEU A 22 -8.92 0.80 5.12
C LEU A 22 -7.92 0.03 5.99
N LEU A 23 -7.20 -0.91 5.39
CA LEU A 23 -6.21 -1.71 6.13
C LEU A 23 -5.14 -0.82 6.79
N ARG A 24 -4.65 0.18 6.05
CA ARG A 24 -3.68 1.13 6.61
C ARG A 24 -4.27 1.90 7.79
N GLY A 25 -5.50 2.41 7.68
CA GLY A 25 -6.15 3.18 8.73
C GLY A 25 -6.47 2.36 9.99
N LEU A 26 -6.72 1.06 9.84
CA LEU A 26 -6.87 0.13 10.97
C LEU A 26 -5.53 -0.17 11.66
N LEU A 27 -4.41 -0.09 10.94
CA LEU A 27 -3.05 -0.25 11.48
C LEU A 27 -2.42 1.06 11.94
N ASP A 28 -3.10 2.19 11.68
CA ASP A 28 -2.60 3.51 12.05
C ASP A 28 -2.35 3.62 13.55
N HIS A 29 -1.26 4.28 13.93
CA HIS A 29 -0.84 4.42 15.33
C HIS A 29 -0.63 3.13 16.15
N HIS A 30 -0.53 1.97 15.50
CA HIS A 30 -0.18 0.76 16.25
C HIS A 30 1.23 0.91 16.87
N PRO A 31 1.39 0.70 18.20
CA PRO A 31 2.63 1.06 18.91
C PRO A 31 3.86 0.27 18.45
N GLN A 32 3.68 -0.88 17.82
CA GLN A 32 4.77 -1.72 17.31
C GLN A 32 5.04 -1.53 15.81
N LEU A 33 4.34 -0.60 15.13
CA LEU A 33 4.52 -0.34 13.70
C LEU A 33 5.11 1.05 13.45
N LEU A 34 5.94 1.14 12.42
CA LEU A 34 6.36 2.38 11.79
C LEU A 34 5.68 2.45 10.42
N LEU A 35 4.49 3.02 10.40
CA LEU A 35 3.62 3.10 9.24
C LEU A 35 3.64 4.52 8.68
N PRO A 36 4.02 4.71 7.39
CA PRO A 36 3.96 6.00 6.74
C PRO A 36 2.52 6.57 6.70
N PRO A 37 2.35 7.90 6.75
CA PRO A 37 1.03 8.53 6.76
C PRO A 37 0.29 8.36 5.43
N ASP A 38 0.99 8.10 4.33
CA ASP A 38 0.43 7.88 3.00
C ASP A 38 1.23 6.83 2.21
N GLU A 39 0.82 6.56 0.98
CA GLU A 39 1.48 5.60 0.09
C GLU A 39 2.94 5.98 -0.17
N ASP A 40 3.81 4.98 -0.17
CA ASP A 40 5.23 5.15 -0.50
C ASP A 40 5.41 5.25 -2.03
N TYR A 41 5.17 6.43 -2.55
CA TYR A 41 5.35 6.71 -3.97
C TYR A 41 6.82 6.68 -4.39
N PHE A 42 7.75 7.04 -3.51
CA PHE A 42 9.16 7.04 -3.84
C PHE A 42 9.68 5.64 -4.17
N VAL A 43 9.44 4.66 -3.30
CA VAL A 43 9.85 3.27 -3.54
C VAL A 43 9.22 2.72 -4.81
N ARG A 44 7.93 3.00 -5.02
CA ARG A 44 7.19 2.59 -6.22
C ARG A 44 7.80 3.19 -7.50
N HIS A 45 8.07 4.49 -7.53
CA HIS A 45 8.66 5.14 -8.71
C HIS A 45 10.10 4.72 -8.93
N LEU A 46 10.89 4.64 -7.86
CA LEU A 46 12.26 4.16 -7.93
C LEU A 46 12.34 2.73 -8.50
N SER A 47 11.34 1.89 -8.24
CA SER A 47 11.27 0.54 -8.80
C SER A 47 10.94 0.51 -10.30
N ARG A 48 10.20 1.52 -10.80
CA ARG A 48 9.72 1.60 -12.19
C ARG A 48 10.68 2.33 -13.11
N ASP A 49 11.37 3.37 -12.62
CA ASP A 49 12.19 4.26 -13.44
C ASP A 49 13.68 3.94 -13.31
N PRO A 50 14.29 3.31 -14.35
CA PRO A 50 15.72 3.03 -14.35
C PRO A 50 16.60 4.29 -14.27
N LEU A 51 16.18 5.40 -14.89
CA LEU A 51 16.95 6.65 -14.86
C LEU A 51 16.94 7.27 -13.47
N LEU A 52 15.81 7.22 -12.79
CA LEU A 52 15.68 7.68 -11.41
C LEU A 52 16.60 6.88 -10.47
N ARG A 53 16.60 5.55 -10.62
CA ARG A 53 17.50 4.67 -9.88
C ARG A 53 18.96 4.98 -10.15
N TRP A 54 19.31 5.18 -11.42
CA TRP A 54 20.68 5.48 -11.83
C TRP A 54 21.14 6.83 -11.28
N ARG A 55 20.33 7.88 -11.40
CA ARG A 55 20.61 9.20 -10.81
C ARG A 55 20.81 9.10 -9.29
N GLY A 56 19.89 8.44 -8.57
CA GLY A 56 19.99 8.27 -7.13
C GLY A 56 21.24 7.49 -6.70
N MET A 57 21.64 6.48 -7.48
CA MET A 57 22.87 5.71 -7.22
C MET A 57 24.15 6.53 -7.41
N LEU A 58 24.16 7.44 -8.38
CA LEU A 58 25.34 8.26 -8.69
C LEU A 58 25.42 9.55 -7.87
N THR A 59 24.32 9.98 -7.26
CA THR A 59 24.30 11.20 -6.45
C THR A 59 25.26 11.06 -5.27
N SER A 60 26.09 12.07 -5.07
CA SER A 60 27.00 12.11 -3.92
C SER A 60 26.21 12.22 -2.61
N ARG A 61 26.85 11.83 -1.50
CA ARG A 61 26.24 11.91 -0.16
C ARG A 61 25.69 13.31 0.15
N ALA A 62 26.44 14.35 -0.19
CA ALA A 62 26.03 15.74 -0.01
C ALA A 62 24.89 16.18 -0.95
N GLY A 63 24.80 15.59 -2.14
CA GLY A 63 23.77 15.90 -3.13
C GLY A 63 22.47 15.10 -2.99
N ILE A 64 22.37 14.14 -2.08
CA ILE A 64 21.16 13.36 -1.89
C ILE A 64 19.95 14.22 -1.48
N PRO A 65 20.05 15.17 -0.55
CA PRO A 65 18.93 16.06 -0.23
C PRO A 65 18.46 16.86 -1.45
N ASP A 66 19.40 17.35 -2.25
CA ASP A 66 19.08 18.12 -3.45
C ASP A 66 18.44 17.24 -4.53
N PHE A 67 18.87 16.00 -4.68
CA PHE A 67 18.21 15.02 -5.54
C PHE A 67 16.74 14.83 -5.19
N PHE A 68 16.41 14.62 -3.91
CA PHE A 68 15.03 14.48 -3.46
C PHE A 68 14.22 15.77 -3.63
N ARG A 69 14.80 16.93 -3.27
CA ARG A 69 14.14 18.23 -3.49
C ARG A 69 13.89 18.51 -4.97
N GLN A 70 14.82 18.11 -5.84
CA GLN A 70 14.65 18.24 -7.28
C GLN A 70 13.52 17.36 -7.81
N LEU A 71 13.43 16.10 -7.37
CA LEU A 71 12.33 15.21 -7.72
C LEU A 71 10.97 15.79 -7.29
N GLN A 72 10.92 16.38 -6.12
CA GLN A 72 9.72 17.04 -5.60
C GLN A 72 9.36 18.28 -6.45
N LYS A 73 10.33 19.16 -6.74
CA LYS A 73 10.14 20.36 -7.57
C LYS A 73 9.73 20.04 -9.02
N GLU A 74 10.29 19.02 -9.60
CA GLU A 74 9.98 18.61 -10.97
C GLU A 74 8.58 17.98 -11.08
N GLY A 75 7.90 17.75 -9.97
CA GLY A 75 6.63 17.02 -9.96
C GLY A 75 6.76 15.64 -10.63
N HIS A 76 7.97 15.08 -10.63
CA HIS A 76 8.26 13.82 -11.31
C HIS A 76 7.41 12.68 -10.76
N LEU A 77 7.16 12.74 -9.45
CA LEU A 77 6.33 11.79 -8.73
C LEU A 77 4.83 12.17 -8.82
N GLU A 78 4.51 13.44 -9.01
CA GLU A 78 3.15 13.96 -9.20
C GLU A 78 2.62 13.69 -10.60
N ARG A 79 3.45 13.81 -11.65
CA ARG A 79 3.05 13.57 -13.06
C ARG A 79 2.55 12.16 -13.31
N VAL A 80 3.04 11.18 -12.58
CA VAL A 80 2.59 9.79 -12.70
C VAL A 80 1.26 9.57 -11.95
N ASN A 81 0.93 10.46 -11.03
CA ASN A 81 -0.31 10.49 -10.25
C ASN A 81 -1.15 11.74 -10.56
N ALA A 82 -1.06 12.28 -11.78
CA ALA A 82 -1.85 13.43 -12.21
C ALA A 82 -3.34 13.23 -11.87
N GLY A 83 -3.83 13.95 -10.89
CA GLY A 83 -5.18 13.86 -10.36
C GLY A 83 -5.30 13.73 -8.84
N HIS A 84 -4.23 13.51 -8.13
CA HIS A 84 -4.31 13.30 -6.68
C HIS A 84 -3.57 14.35 -5.84
N GLY A 85 -2.70 15.18 -6.45
CA GLY A 85 -1.95 16.23 -5.72
C GLY A 85 -1.13 15.70 -4.54
N LYS A 86 -0.80 14.41 -4.55
CA LYS A 86 -0.11 13.75 -3.45
C LYS A 86 1.40 13.91 -3.58
N GLN A 87 2.02 14.38 -2.53
CA GLN A 87 3.47 14.53 -2.43
C GLN A 87 4.17 13.19 -2.18
N VAL A 88 5.49 13.15 -2.40
CA VAL A 88 6.33 11.95 -2.20
C VAL A 88 6.20 11.34 -0.80
N PHE A 89 5.93 12.18 0.18
CA PHE A 89 5.92 11.84 1.62
C PHE A 89 4.55 11.97 2.29
N GLY A 90 3.46 12.08 1.55
CA GLY A 90 2.15 12.31 2.14
C GLY A 90 1.90 13.77 2.52
N SER A 91 1.07 14.03 3.53
CA SER A 91 0.85 15.40 4.02
C SER A 91 2.11 15.92 4.72
N GLU A 92 2.61 17.08 4.31
CA GLU A 92 3.82 17.72 4.90
C GLU A 92 3.69 17.94 6.41
N ASP A 93 2.46 18.10 6.91
CA ASP A 93 2.18 18.41 8.31
C ASP A 93 2.55 17.29 9.30
N SER A 94 2.87 16.08 8.81
CA SER A 94 3.13 14.93 9.67
C SER A 94 4.59 14.44 9.64
N LEU A 95 5.44 14.99 8.78
CA LEU A 95 6.83 14.55 8.59
C LEU A 95 7.81 15.69 8.81
N ASN A 96 8.81 15.46 9.64
CA ASN A 96 9.97 16.34 9.74
C ASN A 96 10.92 16.10 8.56
N LEU A 97 10.74 16.86 7.47
CA LEU A 97 11.53 16.71 6.25
C LEU A 97 13.01 17.06 6.46
N GLU A 98 13.35 17.96 7.38
CA GLU A 98 14.73 18.27 7.72
C GLU A 98 15.42 17.04 8.30
N ALA A 99 14.80 16.38 9.27
CA ALA A 99 15.29 15.15 9.87
C ALA A 99 15.41 14.02 8.83
N TYR A 100 14.47 13.93 7.89
CA TYR A 100 14.54 12.98 6.77
C TYR A 100 15.79 13.20 5.92
N TYR A 101 16.00 14.42 5.43
CA TYR A 101 17.13 14.75 4.55
C TYR A 101 18.47 14.63 5.27
N ASP A 102 18.53 15.01 6.53
CA ASP A 102 19.73 14.85 7.35
C ASP A 102 20.11 13.37 7.50
N TYR A 103 19.13 12.51 7.81
CA TYR A 103 19.37 11.08 7.90
C TYR A 103 19.90 10.49 6.58
N VAL A 104 19.22 10.77 5.46
CA VAL A 104 19.64 10.26 4.14
C VAL A 104 21.05 10.74 3.79
N SER A 105 21.37 12.01 4.05
CA SER A 105 22.68 12.58 3.79
C SER A 105 23.81 11.89 4.57
N LYS A 106 23.55 11.56 5.82
CA LYS A 106 24.52 10.90 6.72
C LYS A 106 24.78 9.45 6.35
N HIS A 107 23.76 8.73 5.90
CA HIS A 107 23.79 7.28 5.78
C HIS A 107 23.90 6.75 4.34
N HIS A 108 23.64 7.59 3.32
CA HIS A 108 23.72 7.14 1.93
C HIS A 108 25.14 6.75 1.53
N ARG A 109 25.26 5.63 0.82
CA ARG A 109 26.49 5.20 0.17
C ARG A 109 26.33 5.32 -1.34
N ARG A 110 27.21 6.10 -1.97
CA ARG A 110 27.22 6.28 -3.42
C ARG A 110 27.29 4.93 -4.15
N GLY A 111 26.52 4.80 -5.23
CA GLY A 111 26.52 3.61 -6.08
C GLY A 111 25.71 2.42 -5.54
N SER A 112 24.99 2.57 -4.41
CA SER A 112 24.22 1.49 -3.80
C SER A 112 22.72 1.78 -3.75
N ILE A 113 21.95 1.13 -4.63
CA ILE A 113 20.48 1.18 -4.59
C ILE A 113 19.92 0.58 -3.28
N ASN A 114 20.56 -0.44 -2.74
CA ASN A 114 20.13 -1.05 -1.49
C ASN A 114 20.30 -0.08 -0.32
N SER A 115 21.40 0.69 -0.32
CA SER A 115 21.61 1.75 0.66
C SER A 115 20.55 2.85 0.50
N LEU A 116 20.22 3.25 -0.72
CA LEU A 116 19.23 4.29 -0.99
C LEU A 116 17.84 3.88 -0.47
N VAL A 117 17.38 2.68 -0.81
CA VAL A 117 16.08 2.15 -0.37
C VAL A 117 16.02 2.01 1.15
N ARG A 118 17.07 1.43 1.76
CA ARG A 118 17.14 1.27 3.21
C ARG A 118 17.12 2.63 3.91
N ASN A 119 17.91 3.57 3.45
CA ASN A 119 17.99 4.88 4.07
C ASN A 119 16.69 5.66 3.92
N HIS A 120 15.96 5.49 2.82
CA HIS A 120 14.64 6.06 2.65
C HIS A 120 13.67 5.54 3.72
N VAL A 121 13.57 4.22 3.89
CA VAL A 121 12.66 3.60 4.88
C VAL A 121 13.00 4.03 6.31
N GLU A 122 14.28 4.04 6.66
CA GLU A 122 14.71 4.49 8.00
C GLU A 122 14.55 6.01 8.18
N ALA A 123 14.80 6.80 7.14
CA ALA A 123 14.59 8.25 7.18
C ALA A 123 13.13 8.62 7.39
N LEU A 124 12.18 7.87 6.81
CA LEU A 124 10.77 8.06 7.09
C LEU A 124 10.44 7.82 8.57
N ALA A 125 11.04 6.80 9.19
CA ALA A 125 10.88 6.55 10.62
C ALA A 125 11.39 7.73 11.46
N VAL A 126 12.57 8.26 11.13
CA VAL A 126 13.16 9.43 11.82
C VAL A 126 12.30 10.68 11.61
N ALA A 127 11.80 10.89 10.40
CA ALA A 127 10.91 12.01 10.09
C ALA A 127 9.57 11.96 10.84
N LEU A 128 9.14 10.75 11.23
CA LEU A 128 7.97 10.52 12.09
C LEU A 128 8.28 10.71 13.59
N GLY A 129 9.49 11.16 13.93
CA GLY A 129 9.91 11.40 15.32
C GLY A 129 10.42 10.17 16.06
N HIS A 130 10.81 9.11 15.34
CA HIS A 130 11.32 7.88 15.93
C HIS A 130 12.85 7.88 16.01
N ALA A 131 13.36 7.26 17.07
CA ALA A 131 14.81 7.15 17.23
C ALA A 131 15.41 6.18 16.20
N GLU A 132 16.65 6.46 15.79
CA GLU A 132 17.41 5.53 14.97
C GLU A 132 17.57 4.20 15.69
N GLY A 133 17.32 3.09 14.97
CA GLY A 133 17.39 1.75 15.57
C GLY A 133 16.18 1.33 16.40
N ASP A 134 15.11 2.12 16.39
CA ASP A 134 13.81 1.74 16.97
C ASP A 134 13.41 0.34 16.48
N GLY A 135 13.08 -0.55 17.41
CA GLY A 135 12.78 -1.97 17.16
C GLY A 135 11.42 -2.22 16.48
N ARG A 136 10.61 -1.17 16.25
CA ARG A 136 9.29 -1.33 15.62
C ARG A 136 9.40 -1.86 14.20
N LEU A 137 8.37 -2.61 13.79
CA LEU A 137 8.27 -3.15 12.44
C LEU A 137 8.01 -2.03 11.42
N ARG A 138 8.92 -1.92 10.43
CA ARG A 138 8.77 -0.97 9.33
C ARG A 138 7.69 -1.44 8.38
N VAL A 139 6.88 -0.50 7.91
CA VAL A 139 5.82 -0.79 6.96
C VAL A 139 6.06 0.01 5.68
N CYS A 140 6.05 -0.65 4.54
CA CYS A 140 5.96 -0.04 3.23
C CYS A 140 4.52 -0.16 2.73
N PHE A 141 3.86 0.97 2.54
CA PHE A 141 2.48 1.03 2.09
C PHE A 141 2.43 1.49 0.64
N CYS A 142 1.96 0.63 -0.26
CA CYS A 142 1.92 0.92 -1.69
C CYS A 142 0.58 0.53 -2.31
N ALA A 143 0.04 1.40 -3.18
CA ALA A 143 -0.98 0.99 -4.13
C ALA A 143 -0.31 0.22 -5.28
N LEU A 144 -0.46 -1.08 -5.29
CA LEU A 144 0.17 -1.97 -6.26
C LEU A 144 -0.75 -2.14 -7.48
N GLN A 145 -0.19 -1.97 -8.67
CA GLN A 145 -0.94 -2.20 -9.91
C GLN A 145 -0.47 -3.52 -10.54
N PRO A 146 -1.30 -4.57 -10.53
CA PRO A 146 -0.93 -5.88 -11.06
C PRO A 146 -0.45 -5.82 -12.51
N SER A 147 -1.16 -5.06 -13.35
CA SER A 147 -0.84 -4.95 -14.79
C SER A 147 0.56 -4.44 -15.14
N ASN A 148 1.26 -3.87 -14.18
CA ASN A 148 2.61 -3.35 -14.35
C ASN A 148 3.64 -4.14 -13.54
N SER A 149 3.22 -5.28 -12.95
CA SER A 149 4.03 -6.08 -12.01
C SER A 149 4.67 -5.22 -10.92
N ASP A 150 3.90 -4.25 -10.39
CA ASP A 150 4.40 -3.36 -9.34
C ASP A 150 4.76 -4.13 -8.09
N LEU A 151 3.92 -5.10 -7.72
CA LEU A 151 4.19 -5.98 -6.57
C LEU A 151 5.56 -6.64 -6.72
N THR A 152 5.81 -7.27 -7.87
CA THR A 152 7.08 -7.93 -8.16
C THR A 152 8.26 -6.97 -8.07
N ARG A 153 8.13 -5.77 -8.65
CA ARG A 153 9.24 -4.79 -8.69
C ARG A 153 9.55 -4.22 -7.32
N VAL A 154 8.52 -3.79 -6.60
CA VAL A 154 8.66 -3.23 -5.23
C VAL A 154 9.23 -4.30 -4.30
N SER A 155 8.69 -5.51 -4.31
CA SER A 155 9.12 -6.60 -3.46
C SER A 155 10.58 -7.00 -3.73
N LYS A 156 10.98 -7.15 -4.98
CA LYS A 156 12.39 -7.42 -5.35
C LYS A 156 13.33 -6.33 -4.86
N MET A 157 12.92 -5.08 -4.92
CA MET A 157 13.74 -3.96 -4.49
C MET A 157 13.90 -3.94 -2.96
N LEU A 158 12.81 -4.12 -2.22
CA LEU A 158 12.81 -4.14 -0.75
C LEU A 158 13.50 -5.40 -0.21
N ALA A 159 13.27 -6.56 -0.79
CA ALA A 159 13.86 -7.83 -0.36
C ALA A 159 15.40 -7.89 -0.48
N ARG A 160 16.02 -6.96 -1.19
CA ARG A 160 17.49 -6.79 -1.18
C ARG A 160 18.00 -6.33 0.17
N SER A 161 17.23 -5.48 0.87
CA SER A 161 17.64 -4.85 2.13
C SER A 161 16.91 -5.39 3.36
N TYR A 162 15.73 -6.00 3.19
CA TYR A 162 14.85 -6.43 4.26
C TYR A 162 14.43 -7.90 4.13
N ALA A 163 14.09 -8.53 5.26
CA ALA A 163 13.29 -9.75 5.30
C ALA A 163 11.81 -9.32 5.19
N VAL A 164 11.23 -9.49 4.01
CA VAL A 164 9.89 -8.96 3.72
C VAL A 164 8.79 -9.96 4.05
N LYS A 165 7.68 -9.46 4.59
CA LYS A 165 6.38 -10.12 4.67
C LYS A 165 5.37 -9.27 3.90
N GLY A 166 4.33 -9.88 3.30
CA GLY A 166 3.30 -9.15 2.57
C GLY A 166 1.91 -9.33 3.16
N ILE A 167 1.09 -8.28 3.18
CA ILE A 167 -0.36 -8.37 3.37
C ILE A 167 -1.00 -7.77 2.14
N PHE A 168 -1.74 -8.59 1.40
CA PHE A 168 -2.32 -8.22 0.11
C PHE A 168 -3.82 -8.41 0.11
N LEU A 169 -4.54 -7.33 -0.26
CA LEU A 169 -6.00 -7.36 -0.35
C LEU A 169 -6.45 -7.64 -1.78
N ALA A 170 -7.35 -8.58 -1.94
CA ALA A 170 -8.21 -8.71 -3.11
C ALA A 170 -9.57 -8.10 -2.82
N ARG A 171 -10.28 -7.69 -3.85
CA ARG A 171 -11.65 -7.16 -3.76
C ARG A 171 -12.51 -7.76 -4.85
N ASP A 172 -13.78 -8.01 -4.55
CA ASP A 172 -14.78 -8.44 -5.54
C ASP A 172 -14.70 -7.54 -6.78
N PRO A 173 -14.51 -8.09 -7.98
CA PRO A 173 -14.35 -7.31 -9.20
C PRO A 173 -15.48 -6.31 -9.47
N ARG A 174 -16.71 -6.64 -9.08
CA ARG A 174 -17.89 -5.77 -9.24
C ARG A 174 -17.80 -4.55 -8.32
N ALA A 175 -17.54 -4.77 -7.04
CA ALA A 175 -17.38 -3.69 -6.06
C ALA A 175 -16.10 -2.87 -6.31
N HIS A 176 -15.06 -3.50 -6.83
CA HIS A 176 -13.81 -2.84 -7.20
C HIS A 176 -14.03 -1.93 -8.41
N LEU A 177 -14.65 -2.43 -9.50
CA LEU A 177 -14.92 -1.64 -10.70
C LEU A 177 -15.83 -0.46 -10.38
N ALA A 178 -16.91 -0.66 -9.62
CA ALA A 178 -17.80 0.41 -9.19
C ALA A 178 -17.04 1.54 -8.47
N SER A 179 -16.14 1.18 -7.54
CA SER A 179 -15.31 2.15 -6.83
C SER A 179 -14.28 2.85 -7.75
N LEU A 180 -13.79 2.17 -8.77
CA LEU A 180 -12.80 2.70 -9.71
C LEU A 180 -13.44 3.72 -10.66
N LEU A 181 -14.64 3.43 -11.19
CA LEU A 181 -15.37 4.27 -12.16
C LEU A 181 -15.72 5.64 -11.60
N VAL A 182 -15.91 5.77 -10.28
CA VAL A 182 -16.14 7.09 -9.66
C VAL A 182 -14.99 8.07 -9.92
N ARG A 183 -13.77 7.57 -10.03
CA ARG A 183 -12.57 8.39 -10.26
C ARG A 183 -12.05 8.34 -11.68
N ASN A 184 -12.29 7.25 -12.37
CA ASN A 184 -11.90 7.03 -13.76
C ASN A 184 -13.08 6.43 -14.50
N PRO A 185 -13.93 7.26 -15.12
CA PRO A 185 -15.12 6.79 -15.85
C PRO A 185 -14.78 5.98 -17.10
N THR A 186 -13.56 6.05 -17.61
CA THR A 186 -13.12 5.34 -18.82
C THR A 186 -12.23 4.16 -18.47
N VAL A 187 -12.81 3.05 -18.02
CA VAL A 187 -12.09 1.81 -17.72
C VAL A 187 -12.30 0.82 -18.84
N ASP A 188 -11.21 0.32 -19.41
CA ASP A 188 -11.23 -0.82 -20.33
C ASP A 188 -11.51 -2.10 -19.51
N LEU A 189 -12.69 -2.70 -19.73
CA LEU A 189 -13.16 -3.86 -18.98
C LEU A 189 -12.28 -5.10 -19.21
N GLY A 190 -11.80 -5.31 -20.44
CA GLY A 190 -10.94 -6.46 -20.75
C GLY A 190 -9.61 -6.38 -19.99
N ARG A 191 -8.97 -5.21 -20.00
CA ARG A 191 -7.76 -4.97 -19.22
C ARG A 191 -8.03 -5.03 -17.72
N PHE A 192 -9.20 -4.57 -17.27
CA PHE A 192 -9.58 -4.67 -15.86
C PHE A 192 -9.64 -6.14 -15.42
N CYS A 193 -10.39 -7.00 -16.14
CA CYS A 193 -10.50 -8.43 -15.84
C CYS A 193 -9.13 -9.13 -15.86
N GLN A 194 -8.32 -8.85 -16.89
CA GLN A 194 -6.96 -9.37 -16.96
C GLN A 194 -6.14 -9.03 -15.71
N ARG A 195 -6.25 -7.78 -15.23
CA ARG A 195 -5.56 -7.34 -14.00
C ARG A 195 -6.05 -8.04 -12.75
N GLN A 196 -7.38 -8.24 -12.63
CA GLN A 196 -7.94 -8.98 -11.50
C GLN A 196 -7.41 -10.41 -11.49
N ASN A 197 -7.45 -11.09 -12.62
CA ASN A 197 -7.00 -12.47 -12.77
C ASN A 197 -5.49 -12.66 -12.52
N SER A 198 -4.66 -11.69 -12.94
CA SER A 198 -3.20 -11.77 -12.74
C SER A 198 -2.74 -11.42 -11.32
N TYR A 199 -3.56 -10.72 -10.54
CA TYR A 199 -3.16 -10.28 -9.20
C TYR A 199 -2.86 -11.44 -8.26
N ARG A 200 -3.64 -12.50 -8.32
CA ARG A 200 -3.40 -13.71 -7.53
C ARG A 200 -2.05 -14.33 -7.88
N GLN A 201 -1.73 -14.44 -9.16
CA GLN A 201 -0.44 -14.99 -9.63
C GLN A 201 0.75 -14.14 -9.15
N GLU A 202 0.59 -12.81 -9.05
CA GLU A 202 1.64 -11.94 -8.51
C GLU A 202 1.83 -12.15 -6.99
N VAL A 203 0.76 -12.40 -6.25
CA VAL A 203 0.85 -12.76 -4.82
C VAL A 203 1.53 -14.11 -4.64
N ASP A 204 1.16 -15.11 -5.42
CA ASP A 204 1.79 -16.43 -5.39
C ASP A 204 3.28 -16.33 -5.73
N TRP A 205 3.62 -15.55 -6.76
CA TRP A 205 5.01 -15.24 -7.08
C TRP A 205 5.76 -14.58 -5.91
N PHE A 206 5.12 -13.66 -5.18
CA PHE A 206 5.74 -13.04 -4.01
C PHE A 206 6.04 -14.08 -2.93
N ILE A 207 5.12 -14.99 -2.65
CA ILE A 207 5.29 -16.06 -1.66
C ILE A 207 6.50 -16.93 -2.01
N GLU A 208 6.62 -17.29 -3.28
CA GLU A 208 7.71 -18.16 -3.77
C GLU A 208 9.08 -17.47 -3.76
N ASN A 209 9.14 -16.16 -4.01
CA ASN A 209 10.39 -15.48 -4.34
C ASN A 209 10.85 -14.43 -3.31
N CYS A 210 9.95 -13.93 -2.46
CA CYS A 210 10.27 -12.80 -1.57
C CYS A 210 10.09 -13.14 -0.08
N GLY A 211 9.00 -13.79 0.27
CA GLY A 211 8.70 -14.13 1.66
C GLY A 211 7.22 -14.46 1.87
N PRO A 212 6.84 -14.80 3.10
CA PRO A 212 5.46 -15.15 3.41
C PRO A 212 4.51 -13.98 3.13
N ALA A 213 3.29 -14.32 2.69
CA ALA A 213 2.23 -13.35 2.47
C ALA A 213 0.90 -13.84 3.05
N LEU A 214 0.16 -12.89 3.62
CA LEU A 214 -1.25 -13.02 3.97
C LEU A 214 -2.07 -12.40 2.84
N HIS A 215 -2.89 -13.22 2.18
CA HIS A 215 -3.80 -12.76 1.15
C HIS A 215 -5.22 -12.77 1.70
N MET A 216 -5.84 -11.60 1.78
CA MET A 216 -7.14 -11.38 2.40
C MET A 216 -8.14 -10.79 1.41
N ARG A 217 -9.42 -11.00 1.68
CA ARG A 217 -10.49 -10.28 0.98
C ARG A 217 -10.84 -8.98 1.69
N PHE A 218 -11.02 -7.94 0.91
CA PHE A 218 -11.52 -6.66 1.42
C PHE A 218 -12.90 -6.81 2.09
N GLU A 219 -13.74 -7.65 1.52
CA GLU A 219 -15.09 -7.92 2.01
C GLU A 219 -15.07 -8.55 3.41
N ASP A 220 -14.16 -9.50 3.65
CA ASP A 220 -14.00 -10.12 4.97
C ASP A 220 -13.47 -9.12 5.99
N LEU A 221 -12.51 -8.25 5.57
CA LEU A 221 -12.01 -7.16 6.43
C LEU A 221 -13.15 -6.20 6.85
N VAL A 222 -14.13 -5.94 5.98
CA VAL A 222 -15.28 -5.08 6.26
C VAL A 222 -16.34 -5.77 7.14
N THR A 223 -16.57 -7.07 6.94
CA THR A 223 -17.63 -7.82 7.64
C THR A 223 -17.17 -8.41 8.97
N ASN A 224 -15.91 -8.85 9.04
CA ASN A 224 -15.31 -9.56 10.17
C ASN A 224 -14.01 -8.88 10.63
N THR A 225 -14.04 -7.56 10.79
CA THR A 225 -12.85 -6.73 11.04
C THR A 225 -11.99 -7.26 12.18
N GLU A 226 -12.57 -7.63 13.32
CA GLU A 226 -11.79 -8.09 14.47
C GLU A 226 -11.03 -9.39 14.17
N SER A 227 -11.70 -10.38 13.59
CA SER A 227 -11.05 -11.65 13.22
C SER A 227 -9.92 -11.43 12.23
N CYS A 228 -10.15 -10.63 11.19
CA CYS A 228 -9.14 -10.27 10.20
C CYS A 228 -7.95 -9.51 10.81
N MET A 229 -8.20 -8.56 11.71
CA MET A 229 -7.13 -7.80 12.35
C MET A 229 -6.33 -8.62 13.36
N ARG A 230 -6.94 -9.62 14.00
CA ARG A 230 -6.21 -10.61 14.83
C ARG A 230 -5.25 -11.43 13.96
N GLU A 231 -5.72 -11.92 12.83
CA GLU A 231 -4.88 -12.65 11.85
C GLU A 231 -3.75 -11.77 11.30
N VAL A 232 -4.04 -10.50 10.98
CA VAL A 232 -3.04 -9.51 10.55
C VAL A 232 -1.95 -9.31 11.60
N CYS A 233 -2.34 -9.12 12.86
CA CYS A 233 -1.39 -8.92 13.96
C CYS A 233 -0.52 -10.16 14.20
N GLU A 234 -1.12 -11.35 14.23
CA GLU A 234 -0.41 -12.61 14.36
C GLU A 234 0.58 -12.82 13.22
N PHE A 235 0.15 -12.65 11.98
CA PHE A 235 0.99 -12.76 10.79
C PHE A 235 2.15 -11.75 10.82
N ALA A 236 1.87 -10.49 11.17
CA ALA A 236 2.90 -9.46 11.27
C ALA A 236 3.89 -9.73 12.42
N GLY A 237 3.47 -10.48 13.43
CA GLY A 237 4.24 -10.72 14.65
C GLY A 237 4.17 -9.56 15.63
N ILE A 238 3.01 -8.89 15.70
CA ILE A 238 2.73 -7.78 16.63
C ILE A 238 1.58 -8.15 17.56
N ALA A 239 1.50 -7.51 18.72
CA ALA A 239 0.42 -7.75 19.66
C ALA A 239 -0.90 -7.19 19.11
N PHE A 240 -2.00 -7.92 19.32
CA PHE A 240 -3.32 -7.37 19.03
C PHE A 240 -3.65 -6.22 20.00
N SER A 241 -4.11 -5.10 19.46
CA SER A 241 -4.61 -3.96 20.23
C SER A 241 -6.03 -3.61 19.76
N PRO A 242 -6.98 -3.31 20.64
CA PRO A 242 -8.32 -2.86 20.23
C PRO A 242 -8.30 -1.62 19.32
N ALA A 243 -7.24 -0.82 19.38
CA ALA A 243 -7.07 0.34 18.49
C ALA A 243 -7.09 -0.01 17.00
N VAL A 244 -6.73 -1.26 16.62
CA VAL A 244 -6.79 -1.71 15.21
C VAL A 244 -8.22 -1.98 14.72
N LEU A 245 -9.24 -1.77 15.54
CA LEU A 245 -10.66 -1.87 15.15
C LEU A 245 -11.24 -0.50 14.78
N GLU A 246 -10.51 0.57 15.00
CA GLU A 246 -10.93 1.92 14.70
C GLU A 246 -10.14 2.47 13.50
N TYR A 247 -10.87 3.02 12.52
CA TYR A 247 -10.22 3.67 11.39
C TYR A 247 -9.71 5.05 11.81
N THR A 248 -8.40 5.23 11.76
CA THR A 248 -7.77 6.52 12.05
C THR A 248 -6.84 6.98 10.93
N GLN A 249 -6.48 8.25 10.94
CA GLN A 249 -5.44 8.82 10.11
C GLN A 249 -4.63 9.81 10.96
N GLY A 250 -3.35 9.50 11.17
CA GLY A 250 -2.51 10.26 12.09
C GLY A 250 -3.04 10.21 13.53
N GLY A 251 -3.63 9.09 13.97
CA GLY A 251 -4.22 8.88 15.30
C GLY A 251 -5.53 9.62 15.57
N LYS A 252 -6.06 10.29 14.58
CA LYS A 252 -7.36 10.98 14.70
C LYS A 252 -8.41 10.18 13.97
N ALA A 253 -9.59 10.06 14.56
CA ALA A 253 -10.75 9.51 13.88
C ALA A 253 -10.92 10.22 12.53
N SER A 254 -10.94 9.46 11.45
CA SER A 254 -11.01 10.00 10.10
C SER A 254 -12.11 9.31 9.31
N HIS A 255 -12.57 9.98 8.28
CA HIS A 255 -13.44 9.35 7.30
C HIS A 255 -12.57 8.52 6.34
N SER A 256 -13.03 7.32 6.01
CA SER A 256 -12.34 6.50 5.03
C SER A 256 -12.15 7.29 3.73
N ASN A 257 -11.07 7.03 2.97
CA ASN A 257 -10.85 7.60 1.63
C ASN A 257 -11.89 7.05 0.63
N SER A 258 -13.15 7.07 1.04
CA SER A 258 -14.29 6.70 0.20
C SER A 258 -14.55 7.79 -0.83
N SER A 259 -14.84 7.41 -2.06
CA SER A 259 -15.34 8.34 -3.07
C SER A 259 -16.80 8.72 -2.85
N PHE A 260 -17.40 8.21 -1.80
CA PHE A 260 -18.79 8.41 -1.42
C PHE A 260 -18.86 9.14 -0.08
N ALA A 261 -19.93 9.90 0.15
CA ALA A 261 -20.17 10.50 1.46
C ALA A 261 -20.32 9.38 2.50
N VAL A 262 -19.44 9.38 3.50
CA VAL A 262 -19.38 8.31 4.50
C VAL A 262 -19.58 8.91 5.87
N SER A 263 -20.45 8.25 6.67
CA SER A 263 -20.45 8.35 8.12
C SER A 263 -19.14 7.81 8.71
N SER A 264 -18.83 8.13 9.94
CA SER A 264 -17.66 7.60 10.65
C SER A 264 -17.66 6.07 10.69
N GLY A 265 -16.48 5.45 10.65
CA GLY A 265 -16.31 4.00 10.78
C GLY A 265 -16.16 3.25 9.46
N ILE A 266 -16.43 1.94 9.50
CA ILE A 266 -16.31 1.04 8.35
C ILE A 266 -17.65 1.00 7.60
N ASP A 267 -17.65 1.53 6.38
CA ASP A 267 -18.83 1.56 5.51
C ASP A 267 -19.09 0.20 4.86
N ARG A 268 -20.10 -0.52 5.35
CA ARG A 268 -20.51 -1.82 4.82
C ARG A 268 -21.27 -1.73 3.49
N SER A 269 -21.85 -0.56 3.14
CA SER A 269 -22.58 -0.38 1.88
C SER A 269 -21.68 -0.57 0.64
N VAL A 270 -20.36 -0.42 0.82
CA VAL A 270 -19.38 -0.64 -0.26
C VAL A 270 -19.37 -2.07 -0.82
N LEU A 271 -19.96 -3.03 -0.09
CA LEU A 271 -20.00 -4.43 -0.51
C LEU A 271 -21.05 -4.69 -1.62
N THR A 272 -22.14 -3.94 -1.60
CA THR A 272 -23.30 -4.17 -2.50
C THR A 272 -23.61 -3.00 -3.43
N ARG A 273 -23.03 -1.84 -3.21
CA ARG A 273 -23.26 -0.60 -3.97
C ARG A 273 -23.09 -0.76 -5.48
N TYR A 274 -22.29 -1.72 -5.94
CA TYR A 274 -22.14 -2.03 -7.36
C TYR A 274 -23.45 -2.41 -8.04
N ARG A 275 -24.42 -2.97 -7.30
CA ARG A 275 -25.74 -3.36 -7.82
C ARG A 275 -26.55 -2.18 -8.35
N GLU A 276 -26.34 -1.00 -7.77
CA GLU A 276 -27.02 0.24 -8.15
C GLU A 276 -26.19 1.07 -9.14
N SER A 277 -24.86 0.90 -9.14
CA SER A 277 -23.94 1.76 -9.88
C SER A 277 -23.41 1.15 -11.19
N LEU A 278 -23.53 -0.17 -11.35
CA LEU A 278 -23.09 -0.85 -12.58
C LEU A 278 -24.27 -1.35 -13.40
N PRO A 279 -24.24 -1.17 -14.74
CA PRO A 279 -25.18 -1.82 -15.63
C PRO A 279 -25.14 -3.36 -15.50
N THR A 280 -26.28 -4.02 -15.69
CA THR A 280 -26.39 -5.50 -15.60
C THR A 280 -25.47 -6.20 -16.60
N GLU A 281 -25.33 -5.66 -17.81
CA GLU A 281 -24.42 -6.18 -18.83
C GLU A 281 -22.94 -6.09 -18.40
N THR A 282 -22.58 -5.04 -17.66
CA THR A 282 -21.22 -4.91 -17.11
C THR A 282 -20.96 -5.97 -16.03
N ILE A 283 -21.94 -6.21 -15.15
CA ILE A 283 -21.83 -7.25 -14.13
C ILE A 283 -21.68 -8.62 -14.79
N ALA A 284 -22.52 -8.93 -15.79
CA ALA A 284 -22.47 -10.19 -16.52
C ALA A 284 -21.11 -10.36 -17.24
N TYR A 285 -20.57 -9.28 -17.83
CA TYR A 285 -19.25 -9.29 -18.45
C TYR A 285 -18.17 -9.65 -17.43
N LEU A 286 -18.17 -9.04 -16.25
CA LEU A 286 -17.21 -9.36 -15.20
C LEU A 286 -17.29 -10.83 -14.77
N GLU A 287 -18.52 -11.34 -14.56
CA GLU A 287 -18.77 -12.72 -14.13
C GLU A 287 -18.32 -13.74 -15.18
N GLN A 288 -18.34 -13.36 -16.46
CA GLN A 288 -17.83 -14.20 -17.53
C GLN A 288 -16.30 -14.18 -17.69
N HIS A 289 -15.63 -13.06 -17.37
CA HIS A 289 -14.23 -12.84 -17.73
C HIS A 289 -13.27 -12.80 -16.54
N CYS A 290 -13.78 -12.61 -15.32
CA CYS A 290 -12.97 -12.74 -14.11
C CYS A 290 -13.07 -14.16 -13.54
N LEU A 291 -12.01 -14.61 -12.86
CA LEU A 291 -11.97 -15.91 -12.22
C LEU A 291 -13.06 -16.03 -11.14
N PRO A 292 -13.81 -17.14 -11.08
CA PRO A 292 -14.94 -17.32 -10.15
C PRO A 292 -14.57 -17.09 -8.68
N GLU A 293 -13.39 -17.51 -8.27
CA GLU A 293 -12.89 -17.35 -6.90
C GLU A 293 -12.64 -15.89 -6.48
N LEU A 294 -12.69 -14.96 -7.42
CA LEU A 294 -12.55 -13.52 -7.11
C LEU A 294 -13.85 -12.92 -6.60
N PHE A 295 -14.99 -13.55 -6.90
CA PHE A 295 -16.30 -13.04 -6.47
C PHE A 295 -16.55 -13.37 -5.01
N TRP A 296 -16.99 -12.37 -4.28
CA TRP A 296 -17.42 -12.55 -2.88
C TRP A 296 -18.90 -12.92 -2.81
N HIS A 297 -19.19 -13.93 -2.03
CA HIS A 297 -20.53 -14.36 -1.72
C HIS A 297 -20.83 -14.06 -0.26
N ALA A 298 -21.83 -13.20 -0.03
CA ALA A 298 -22.22 -12.86 1.33
C ALA A 298 -22.55 -14.14 2.12
N PRO A 299 -22.04 -14.28 3.35
CA PRO A 299 -22.50 -15.35 4.23
C PRO A 299 -24.01 -15.28 4.41
N GLN A 300 -24.66 -16.46 4.53
CA GLN A 300 -26.12 -16.51 4.78
C GLN A 300 -26.46 -15.70 6.04
N GLY A 301 -27.39 -14.75 5.93
CA GLY A 301 -27.82 -13.87 7.03
C GLY A 301 -27.16 -12.46 7.03
N LEU A 302 -26.24 -12.16 6.15
CA LEU A 302 -25.81 -10.78 5.87
C LEU A 302 -26.75 -10.18 4.81
N GLU A 303 -27.92 -9.75 5.23
CA GLU A 303 -28.74 -8.89 4.39
C GLU A 303 -28.03 -7.55 4.21
N ALA A 304 -28.01 -7.05 2.95
CA ALA A 304 -27.52 -5.71 2.67
C ALA A 304 -28.33 -4.72 3.54
N PRO A 305 -27.67 -3.75 4.20
CA PRO A 305 -28.41 -2.68 4.82
C PRO A 305 -29.27 -2.00 3.74
N VAL A 306 -30.59 -1.96 3.99
CA VAL A 306 -31.61 -1.27 3.19
C VAL A 306 -31.30 0.23 3.16
#